data_2a752e60988c9c9e1455679188284411
#
_entry.id   2a752e60988c9c9e1455679188284411
#
_cell.length_a   1.000
_cell.length_b   1.000
_cell.length_c   1.000
_cell.angle_alpha   90.00
_cell.angle_beta   90.00
_cell.angle_gamma   90.00
#
_symmetry.space_group_name_H-M   'P 1'
#
loop_
_entity.id
_entity.type
_entity.pdbx_description
1 polymer ?
#
loop_
_entity_poly.entity_id
_entity_poly.type
_entity_poly.pdbx_seq_one_letter_code
_entity_poly.pdbx_strand_id
1 'polypeptide(L)'
;MPSRAWPRAADASGECRLRKVRDTGLVRVLVVDDDDAVRSALTHALHRDGYEVSTAGDGAAALATLLRLRHDAVVLDVLMPEPGGLEVCRVIRARGDDTPILMLTARDLVSDRVAGLDAGADDYLAKPFALEELRARLRALLRRSGAGAGLIRFAGIELDVAAHQASRHGQHLHLTKTEFALLELFLRNPGRVLSRTQIFESVWGYDFGPESNGLWVYIGYLRRKMGEPRLIQTVRGIGYVLREQT
;
A
#
# COMPACT_ATOMS: atom_id res chain seq x y z
N MET A 1 -21.21 49.75 30.84
CA MET A 1 -20.41 48.55 30.60
C MET A 1 -20.90 47.91 29.34
N PRO A 2 -20.22 48.03 28.19
CA PRO A 2 -20.69 47.46 26.93
C PRO A 2 -20.28 46.02 26.81
N SER A 3 -21.24 45.18 26.47
CA SER A 3 -21.10 43.76 26.14
C SER A 3 -20.24 43.59 24.87
N ARG A 4 -19.15 42.84 24.97
CA ARG A 4 -18.36 42.40 23.82
C ARG A 4 -19.10 41.33 23.06
N ALA A 5 -19.63 41.66 21.90
CA ALA A 5 -20.14 40.72 20.92
C ALA A 5 -18.98 39.97 20.27
N TRP A 6 -19.08 38.63 20.30
CA TRP A 6 -18.20 37.72 19.59
C TRP A 6 -18.46 37.81 18.07
N PRO A 7 -17.47 37.90 17.21
CA PRO A 7 -17.72 37.91 15.77
C PRO A 7 -18.28 36.56 15.30
N ARG A 8 -19.36 36.62 14.54
CA ARG A 8 -20.01 35.48 13.87
C ARG A 8 -19.02 34.85 12.89
N ALA A 9 -19.00 33.53 12.87
CA ALA A 9 -18.27 32.70 11.94
C ALA A 9 -18.55 33.11 10.49
N ALA A 10 -17.50 33.46 9.77
CA ALA A 10 -17.52 33.60 8.32
C ALA A 10 -17.39 32.21 7.67
N ASP A 11 -18.26 32.00 6.69
CA ASP A 11 -18.21 31.08 5.56
C ASP A 11 -17.39 29.78 5.63
N ALA A 12 -18.16 28.70 5.74
CA ALA A 12 -17.73 27.33 5.46
C ALA A 12 -17.64 27.07 3.94
N SER A 13 -16.77 27.76 3.22
CA SER A 13 -16.35 27.43 1.86
C SER A 13 -14.84 27.33 1.74
N GLY A 14 -14.21 26.74 2.77
CA GLY A 14 -12.83 26.30 2.75
C GLY A 14 -12.72 24.91 2.13
N GLU A 15 -12.78 24.85 0.79
CA GLU A 15 -12.30 23.68 0.05
C GLU A 15 -10.93 23.28 0.58
N CYS A 16 -10.86 22.11 1.20
CA CYS A 16 -9.61 21.45 1.54
C CYS A 16 -8.91 21.03 0.24
N ARG A 17 -8.37 22.00 -0.49
CA ARG A 17 -7.50 21.80 -1.65
C ARG A 17 -6.11 21.44 -1.17
N LEU A 18 -5.89 20.18 -0.83
CA LEU A 18 -4.58 19.53 -0.94
C LEU A 18 -4.77 18.07 -1.36
N ARG A 19 -5.46 17.85 -2.48
CA ARG A 19 -5.19 16.67 -3.31
C ARG A 19 -3.83 16.90 -3.99
N LYS A 20 -2.75 16.79 -3.25
CA LYS A 20 -1.43 16.65 -3.86
C LYS A 20 -1.42 15.32 -4.59
N VAL A 21 -1.31 15.39 -5.91
CA VAL A 21 -1.11 14.31 -6.87
C VAL A 21 -0.17 13.26 -6.28
N ARG A 22 -0.57 12.01 -6.30
CA ARG A 22 0.30 10.87 -5.99
C ARG A 22 1.31 10.75 -7.12
N ASP A 23 2.54 11.19 -6.90
CA ASP A 23 3.58 11.20 -7.95
C ASP A 23 4.06 9.80 -8.37
N THR A 24 3.78 8.74 -7.61
CA THR A 24 4.27 7.38 -7.90
C THR A 24 3.20 6.31 -8.03
N GLY A 25 1.95 6.58 -7.67
CA GLY A 25 0.87 5.57 -7.68
C GLY A 25 1.08 4.40 -6.68
N LEU A 26 2.19 4.39 -5.93
CA LEU A 26 2.50 3.36 -4.94
C LEU A 26 1.73 3.58 -3.65
N VAL A 27 1.27 2.49 -3.04
CA VAL A 27 0.64 2.48 -1.72
C VAL A 27 1.72 2.68 -0.65
N ARG A 28 1.53 3.68 0.21
CA ARG A 28 2.47 4.04 1.29
C ARG A 28 2.05 3.42 2.60
N VAL A 29 2.94 2.67 3.21
CA VAL A 29 2.73 2.05 4.51
C VAL A 29 3.74 2.60 5.52
N LEU A 30 3.26 3.06 6.67
CA LEU A 30 4.12 3.41 7.79
C LEU A 30 4.23 2.19 8.72
N VAL A 31 5.45 1.74 9.01
CA VAL A 31 5.74 0.69 9.99
C VAL A 31 6.33 1.33 11.25
N VAL A 32 5.66 1.11 12.37
CA VAL A 32 6.04 1.67 13.69
C VAL A 32 6.22 0.53 14.68
N ASP A 33 7.42 0.34 15.15
CA ASP A 33 7.80 -0.69 16.13
C ASP A 33 9.12 -0.24 16.78
N ASP A 34 9.35 -0.44 18.06
CA ASP A 34 10.59 -0.04 18.71
C ASP A 34 11.73 -1.04 18.48
N ASP A 35 11.41 -2.28 18.05
CA ASP A 35 12.39 -3.29 17.66
C ASP A 35 12.89 -3.06 16.20
N ASP A 36 14.16 -2.72 16.06
CA ASP A 36 14.83 -2.51 14.77
C ASP A 36 14.79 -3.75 13.87
N ALA A 37 14.88 -4.95 14.43
CA ALA A 37 14.86 -6.18 13.66
C ALA A 37 13.48 -6.44 13.07
N VAL A 38 12.42 -6.21 13.85
CA VAL A 38 11.02 -6.29 13.39
C VAL A 38 10.75 -5.26 12.30
N ARG A 39 11.15 -3.99 12.52
CA ARG A 39 10.99 -2.94 11.51
C ARG A 39 11.68 -3.28 10.21
N SER A 40 12.94 -3.73 10.28
CA SER A 40 13.71 -4.13 9.09
C SER A 40 13.06 -5.29 8.35
N ALA A 41 12.65 -6.34 9.05
CA ALA A 41 12.00 -7.50 8.45
C ALA A 41 10.70 -7.12 7.74
N LEU A 42 9.84 -6.33 8.40
CA LEU A 42 8.58 -5.85 7.82
C LEU A 42 8.83 -4.94 6.61
N THR A 43 9.80 -4.04 6.70
CA THR A 43 10.17 -3.15 5.59
C THR A 43 10.58 -3.93 4.35
N HIS A 44 11.49 -4.90 4.51
CA HIS A 44 11.92 -5.73 3.39
C HIS A 44 10.75 -6.53 2.77
N ALA A 45 9.91 -7.11 3.62
CA ALA A 45 8.79 -7.90 3.17
C ALA A 45 7.77 -7.05 2.39
N LEU A 46 7.39 -5.88 2.92
CA LEU A 46 6.41 -5.00 2.30
C LEU A 46 6.96 -4.31 1.04
N HIS A 47 8.26 -3.98 0.99
CA HIS A 47 8.90 -3.51 -0.24
C HIS A 47 8.85 -4.55 -1.37
N ARG A 48 9.06 -5.83 -1.05
CA ARG A 48 8.91 -6.93 -2.03
C ARG A 48 7.50 -7.05 -2.56
N ASP A 49 6.51 -6.70 -1.74
CA ASP A 49 5.10 -6.68 -2.13
C ASP A 49 4.70 -5.41 -2.92
N GLY A 50 5.65 -4.49 -3.18
CA GLY A 50 5.44 -3.29 -3.98
C GLY A 50 4.92 -2.09 -3.20
N TYR A 51 4.98 -2.09 -1.85
CA TYR A 51 4.65 -0.93 -1.03
C TYR A 51 5.83 0.04 -0.92
N GLU A 52 5.53 1.34 -0.85
CA GLU A 52 6.48 2.35 -0.38
C GLU A 52 6.41 2.38 1.15
N VAL A 53 7.50 2.03 1.83
CA VAL A 53 7.51 1.87 3.28
C VAL A 53 8.30 2.99 3.95
N SER A 54 7.66 3.68 4.87
CA SER A 54 8.30 4.56 5.85
C SER A 54 8.38 3.85 7.20
N THR A 55 9.35 4.20 8.02
CA THR A 55 9.52 3.59 9.34
C THR A 55 9.61 4.63 10.46
N ALA A 56 9.16 4.27 11.66
CA ALA A 56 9.37 5.04 12.88
C ALA A 56 9.70 4.08 14.03
N GLY A 57 10.64 4.44 14.91
CA GLY A 57 11.07 3.64 16.04
C GLY A 57 10.32 3.93 17.34
N ASP A 58 9.48 4.96 17.33
CA ASP A 58 8.66 5.37 18.48
C ASP A 58 7.42 6.14 18.02
N GLY A 59 6.50 6.37 18.96
CA GLY A 59 5.24 7.04 18.68
C GLY A 59 5.40 8.51 18.29
N ALA A 60 6.38 9.23 18.81
CA ALA A 60 6.62 10.63 18.48
C ALA A 60 7.11 10.78 17.03
N ALA A 61 8.05 9.93 16.62
CA ALA A 61 8.53 9.84 15.26
C ALA A 61 7.41 9.43 14.28
N ALA A 62 6.53 8.51 14.69
CA ALA A 62 5.37 8.10 13.89
C ALA A 62 4.42 9.29 13.64
N LEU A 63 4.04 10.01 14.69
CA LEU A 63 3.17 11.19 14.57
C LEU A 63 3.81 12.30 13.73
N ALA A 64 5.11 12.54 13.88
CA ALA A 64 5.84 13.51 13.07
C ALA A 64 5.87 13.11 11.58
N THR A 65 6.03 11.81 11.29
CA THR A 65 6.03 11.27 9.93
C THR A 65 4.66 11.44 9.27
N LEU A 66 3.58 11.13 9.99
CA LEU A 66 2.20 11.26 9.50
C LEU A 66 1.80 12.71 9.22
N LEU A 67 2.39 13.68 9.92
CA LEU A 67 2.18 15.11 9.63
C LEU A 67 2.84 15.57 8.33
N ARG A 68 3.95 14.96 7.95
CA ARG A 68 4.73 15.35 6.78
C ARG A 68 4.29 14.65 5.50
N LEU A 69 3.88 13.41 5.63
CA LEU A 69 3.61 12.52 4.52
C LEU A 69 2.33 11.73 4.76
N ARG A 70 1.43 11.72 3.78
CA ARG A 70 0.25 10.86 3.86
C ARG A 70 0.62 9.41 3.59
N HIS A 71 0.10 8.53 4.44
CA HIS A 71 0.21 7.09 4.31
C HIS A 71 -1.17 6.50 4.02
N ASP A 72 -1.19 5.36 3.36
CA ASP A 72 -2.41 4.64 3.01
C ASP A 72 -2.76 3.59 4.08
N ALA A 73 -1.79 3.19 4.92
CA ALA A 73 -1.97 2.38 6.11
C ALA A 73 -0.83 2.57 7.11
N VAL A 74 -1.09 2.24 8.37
CA VAL A 74 -0.11 2.20 9.45
C VAL A 74 -0.09 0.80 10.04
N VAL A 75 1.07 0.19 10.16
CA VAL A 75 1.33 -1.01 10.97
C VAL A 75 2.00 -0.51 12.26
N LEU A 76 1.34 -0.70 13.40
CA LEU A 76 1.66 -0.01 14.65
C LEU A 76 1.81 -0.99 15.80
N ASP A 77 2.98 -1.08 16.39
CA ASP A 77 3.14 -1.84 17.63
C ASP A 77 2.43 -1.15 18.79
N VAL A 78 1.76 -1.94 19.61
CA VAL A 78 1.08 -1.47 20.82
C VAL A 78 2.08 -1.17 21.93
N LEU A 79 3.08 -2.06 22.11
CA LEU A 79 4.03 -2.02 23.22
C LEU A 79 5.30 -1.28 22.82
N MET A 80 5.25 0.04 22.87
CA MET A 80 6.39 0.92 22.66
C MET A 80 6.52 1.89 23.84
N PRO A 81 7.71 2.50 24.06
CA PRO A 81 7.85 3.63 24.99
C PRO A 81 6.88 4.77 24.67
N GLU A 82 6.50 5.54 25.66
CA GLU A 82 5.56 6.65 25.51
C GLU A 82 6.04 7.70 24.49
N PRO A 83 5.14 8.15 23.58
CA PRO A 83 3.73 7.75 23.43
C PRO A 83 3.60 6.35 22.81
N GLY A 84 2.94 5.43 23.53
CA GLY A 84 2.72 4.05 23.08
C GLY A 84 1.73 3.97 21.90
N GLY A 85 1.62 2.78 21.26
CA GLY A 85 0.80 2.62 20.06
C GLY A 85 -0.67 2.97 20.23
N LEU A 86 -1.26 2.67 21.38
CA LEU A 86 -2.66 3.04 21.68
C LEU A 86 -2.86 4.55 21.71
N GLU A 87 -1.91 5.27 22.27
CA GLU A 87 -1.95 6.74 22.34
C GLU A 87 -1.76 7.35 20.95
N VAL A 88 -0.81 6.84 20.17
CA VAL A 88 -0.60 7.23 18.78
C VAL A 88 -1.90 7.06 17.97
N CYS A 89 -2.58 5.93 18.11
CA CYS A 89 -3.86 5.67 17.46
C CYS A 89 -4.91 6.70 17.84
N ARG A 90 -5.09 6.97 19.14
CA ARG A 90 -6.05 8.00 19.62
C ARG A 90 -5.75 9.38 19.04
N VAL A 91 -4.46 9.77 18.99
CA VAL A 91 -4.05 11.07 18.41
C VAL A 91 -4.37 11.14 16.92
N ILE A 92 -4.13 10.06 16.16
CA ILE A 92 -4.48 9.99 14.73
C ILE A 92 -5.99 10.20 14.57
N ARG A 93 -6.81 9.47 15.33
CA ARG A 93 -8.27 9.54 15.25
C ARG A 93 -8.83 10.89 15.73
N ALA A 94 -8.27 11.47 16.79
CA ALA A 94 -8.65 12.79 17.27
C ALA A 94 -8.43 13.92 16.26
N ARG A 95 -7.52 13.72 15.30
CA ARG A 95 -7.29 14.65 14.18
C ARG A 95 -8.25 14.45 13.01
N GLY A 96 -9.16 13.50 13.08
CA GLY A 96 -10.05 13.14 11.97
C GLY A 96 -9.31 12.41 10.85
N ASP A 97 -8.18 11.78 11.14
CA ASP A 97 -7.43 10.98 10.16
C ASP A 97 -7.93 9.53 10.20
N ASP A 98 -8.56 9.12 9.10
CA ASP A 98 -9.15 7.78 8.91
C ASP A 98 -8.15 6.80 8.28
N THR A 99 -6.85 7.09 8.26
CA THR A 99 -5.82 6.17 7.77
C THR A 99 -5.95 4.82 8.48
N PRO A 100 -6.09 3.69 7.75
CA PRO A 100 -6.20 2.38 8.34
C PRO A 100 -5.02 2.02 9.23
N ILE A 101 -5.30 1.47 10.41
CA ILE A 101 -4.31 1.09 11.40
C ILE A 101 -4.43 -0.40 11.70
N LEU A 102 -3.37 -1.16 11.38
CA LEU A 102 -3.16 -2.54 11.84
C LEU A 102 -2.28 -2.50 13.09
N MET A 103 -2.86 -2.85 14.23
CA MET A 103 -2.08 -2.95 15.46
C MET A 103 -1.39 -4.30 15.60
N LEU A 104 -0.11 -4.26 15.99
CA LEU A 104 0.64 -5.44 16.42
C LEU A 104 0.59 -5.50 17.96
N THR A 105 0.17 -6.62 18.53
CA THR A 105 -0.02 -6.74 19.99
C THR A 105 0.59 -8.03 20.52
N ALA A 106 1.01 -8.06 21.78
CA ALA A 106 1.38 -9.30 22.45
C ALA A 106 0.14 -10.19 22.67
N ARG A 107 0.34 -11.51 22.64
CA ARG A 107 -0.70 -12.54 22.59
C ARG A 107 -1.67 -12.59 23.79
N ASP A 108 -1.31 -11.98 24.93
CA ASP A 108 -1.89 -12.33 26.23
C ASP A 108 -2.94 -11.35 26.78
N LEU A 109 -3.28 -10.28 26.07
CA LEU A 109 -4.17 -9.28 26.63
C LEU A 109 -5.45 -9.14 25.77
N VAL A 110 -6.48 -9.90 26.15
CA VAL A 110 -7.87 -9.64 25.72
C VAL A 110 -8.27 -8.20 26.03
N SER A 111 -7.75 -7.64 27.15
CA SER A 111 -7.88 -6.24 27.53
C SER A 111 -7.30 -5.28 26.49
N ASP A 112 -6.15 -5.60 25.87
CA ASP A 112 -5.53 -4.72 24.88
C ASP A 112 -6.28 -4.70 23.55
N ARG A 113 -6.94 -5.82 23.21
CA ARG A 113 -7.83 -5.88 22.03
C ARG A 113 -9.05 -4.99 22.21
N VAL A 114 -9.65 -4.99 23.41
CA VAL A 114 -10.80 -4.13 23.73
C VAL A 114 -10.35 -2.68 23.80
N ALA A 115 -9.25 -2.37 24.51
CA ALA A 115 -8.71 -1.02 24.61
C ALA A 115 -8.27 -0.45 23.25
N GLY A 116 -7.86 -1.30 22.35
CA GLY A 116 -7.42 -0.88 21.02
C GLY A 116 -8.60 -0.64 20.07
N LEU A 117 -9.69 -1.44 20.13
CA LEU A 117 -10.94 -1.15 19.42
C LEU A 117 -11.50 0.20 19.89
N ASP A 118 -11.47 0.45 21.19
CA ASP A 118 -11.86 1.73 21.78
C ASP A 118 -10.92 2.89 21.36
N ALA A 119 -9.66 2.59 21.06
CA ALA A 119 -8.70 3.56 20.52
C ALA A 119 -8.90 3.87 19.03
N GLY A 120 -9.74 3.10 18.33
CA GLY A 120 -10.09 3.32 16.93
C GLY A 120 -9.18 2.62 15.92
N ALA A 121 -8.49 1.54 16.28
CA ALA A 121 -7.79 0.70 15.32
C ALA A 121 -8.76 -0.11 14.45
N ASP A 122 -8.33 -0.43 13.23
CA ASP A 122 -9.18 -1.10 12.24
C ASP A 122 -9.00 -2.63 12.24
N ASP A 123 -7.83 -3.13 12.66
CA ASP A 123 -7.57 -4.56 12.81
C ASP A 123 -6.38 -4.80 13.76
N TYR A 124 -6.21 -6.05 14.21
CA TYR A 124 -5.18 -6.49 15.14
C TYR A 124 -4.50 -7.74 14.66
N LEU A 125 -3.19 -7.86 14.99
CA LEU A 125 -2.39 -9.03 14.74
C LEU A 125 -1.53 -9.33 15.96
N ALA A 126 -1.71 -10.52 16.56
CA ALA A 126 -0.97 -10.92 17.74
C ALA A 126 0.46 -11.36 17.38
N LYS A 127 1.46 -10.88 18.12
CA LYS A 127 2.86 -11.37 18.09
C LYS A 127 2.96 -12.67 18.91
N PRO A 128 3.69 -13.71 18.41
CA PRO A 128 4.33 -13.80 17.10
C PRO A 128 3.33 -14.10 15.99
N PHE A 129 3.53 -13.53 14.81
CA PHE A 129 2.66 -13.69 13.64
C PHE A 129 3.40 -14.23 12.42
N ALA A 130 2.65 -14.87 11.54
CA ALA A 130 3.14 -15.21 10.21
C ALA A 130 3.07 -13.99 9.30
N LEU A 131 4.10 -13.79 8.48
CA LEU A 131 4.17 -12.66 7.55
C LEU A 131 3.02 -12.69 6.53
N GLU A 132 2.57 -13.87 6.13
CA GLU A 132 1.42 -14.09 5.25
C GLU A 132 0.12 -13.55 5.87
N GLU A 133 -0.06 -13.69 7.17
CA GLU A 133 -1.22 -13.17 7.90
C GLU A 133 -1.19 -11.63 7.93
N LEU A 134 -0.04 -11.04 8.26
CA LEU A 134 0.12 -9.58 8.22
C LEU A 134 -0.23 -9.03 6.84
N ARG A 135 0.31 -9.65 5.78
CA ARG A 135 0.02 -9.27 4.39
C ARG A 135 -1.46 -9.37 4.04
N ALA A 136 -2.12 -10.44 4.46
CA ALA A 136 -3.54 -10.64 4.21
C ALA A 136 -4.40 -9.57 4.89
N ARG A 137 -4.10 -9.26 6.16
CA ARG A 137 -4.80 -8.23 6.94
C ARG A 137 -4.55 -6.83 6.37
N LEU A 138 -3.30 -6.50 6.05
CA LEU A 138 -2.95 -5.21 5.46
C LEU A 138 -3.68 -4.99 4.12
N ARG A 139 -3.72 -6.01 3.25
CA ARG A 139 -4.51 -5.94 2.00
C ARG A 139 -6.00 -5.73 2.28
N ALA A 140 -6.56 -6.41 3.29
CA ALA A 140 -7.97 -6.25 3.66
C ALA A 140 -8.28 -4.83 4.16
N LEU A 141 -7.39 -4.24 4.95
CA LEU A 141 -7.51 -2.86 5.43
C LEU A 141 -7.43 -1.84 4.29
N LEU A 142 -6.40 -1.95 3.46
CA LEU A 142 -6.22 -1.09 2.29
C LEU A 142 -7.40 -1.16 1.33
N ARG A 143 -8.04 -2.32 1.18
CA ARG A 143 -9.27 -2.49 0.40
C ARG A 143 -10.44 -1.70 0.99
N ARG A 144 -10.64 -1.74 2.31
CA ARG A 144 -11.75 -1.03 2.98
C ARG A 144 -11.61 0.48 2.90
N SER A 145 -10.39 1.00 2.97
CA SER A 145 -10.10 2.43 2.89
C SER A 145 -10.08 2.98 1.45
N GLY A 146 -10.22 2.12 0.45
CA GLY A 146 -10.07 2.51 -0.97
C GLY A 146 -8.63 2.86 -1.36
N ALA A 147 -7.66 2.74 -0.47
CA ALA A 147 -6.27 3.13 -0.72
C ALA A 147 -5.43 2.03 -1.36
N GLY A 148 -5.73 0.76 -1.09
CA GLY A 148 -4.91 -0.36 -1.55
C GLY A 148 -5.62 -1.37 -2.46
N ALA A 149 -6.91 -1.23 -2.63
CA ALA A 149 -7.74 -2.04 -3.51
C ALA A 149 -8.38 -1.18 -4.58
N GLY A 150 -7.80 -0.02 -4.80
CA GLY A 150 -8.26 0.89 -5.84
C GLY A 150 -7.90 0.38 -7.20
N LEU A 151 -8.72 0.73 -8.11
CA LEU A 151 -8.52 0.72 -9.53
C LEU A 151 -7.15 1.35 -9.86
N ILE A 152 -6.17 0.53 -10.21
CA ILE A 152 -4.87 1.02 -10.67
C ILE A 152 -5.07 1.44 -12.13
N ARG A 153 -4.72 2.69 -12.44
CA ARG A 153 -4.91 3.27 -13.77
C ARG A 153 -3.58 3.66 -14.39
N PHE A 154 -3.38 3.26 -15.63
CA PHE A 154 -2.22 3.67 -16.43
C PHE A 154 -2.53 3.54 -17.93
N ALA A 155 -2.32 4.57 -18.72
CA ALA A 155 -2.44 4.55 -20.20
C ALA A 155 -3.73 3.88 -20.71
N GLY A 156 -4.87 4.22 -20.11
CA GLY A 156 -6.17 3.65 -20.44
C GLY A 156 -6.42 2.25 -19.90
N ILE A 157 -5.46 1.64 -19.19
CA ILE A 157 -5.67 0.42 -18.41
C ILE A 157 -6.28 0.78 -17.06
N GLU A 158 -7.26 0.01 -16.64
CA GLU A 158 -7.84 0.01 -15.31
C GLU A 158 -7.78 -1.40 -14.75
N LEU A 159 -7.16 -1.56 -13.59
CA LEU A 159 -7.04 -2.83 -12.88
C LEU A 159 -7.70 -2.71 -11.51
N ASP A 160 -8.82 -3.39 -11.33
CA ASP A 160 -9.45 -3.57 -10.02
C ASP A 160 -8.89 -4.83 -9.36
N VAL A 161 -7.96 -4.62 -8.42
CA VAL A 161 -7.30 -5.73 -7.72
C VAL A 161 -8.28 -6.47 -6.80
N ALA A 162 -9.25 -5.76 -6.23
CA ALA A 162 -10.23 -6.36 -5.32
C ALA A 162 -11.25 -7.22 -6.06
N ALA A 163 -11.76 -6.72 -7.19
CA ALA A 163 -12.69 -7.46 -8.04
C ALA A 163 -11.98 -8.48 -8.94
N HIS A 164 -10.64 -8.48 -8.97
CA HIS A 164 -9.82 -9.29 -9.90
C HIS A 164 -10.20 -9.07 -11.36
N GLN A 165 -10.45 -7.80 -11.72
CA GLN A 165 -10.90 -7.39 -13.04
C GLN A 165 -9.91 -6.42 -13.67
N ALA A 166 -9.75 -6.50 -14.98
CA ALA A 166 -8.94 -5.59 -15.76
C ALA A 166 -9.70 -5.12 -16.99
N SER A 167 -9.50 -3.85 -17.36
CA SER A 167 -10.00 -3.30 -18.61
C SER A 167 -8.97 -2.39 -19.27
N ARG A 168 -9.11 -2.18 -20.58
CA ARG A 168 -8.37 -1.15 -21.32
C ARG A 168 -9.31 -0.35 -22.19
N HIS A 169 -9.31 0.97 -22.01
CA HIS A 169 -10.26 1.87 -22.71
C HIS A 169 -11.73 1.40 -22.58
N GLY A 170 -12.10 0.88 -21.39
CA GLY A 170 -13.42 0.35 -21.10
C GLY A 170 -13.70 -1.07 -21.61
N GLN A 171 -12.79 -1.67 -22.38
CA GLN A 171 -12.93 -3.06 -22.84
C GLN A 171 -12.34 -4.04 -21.82
N HIS A 172 -13.11 -5.05 -21.44
CA HIS A 172 -12.70 -6.05 -20.45
C HIS A 172 -11.54 -6.91 -20.97
N LEU A 173 -10.50 -7.08 -20.13
CA LEU A 173 -9.37 -7.95 -20.42
C LEU A 173 -9.55 -9.29 -19.70
N HIS A 174 -9.74 -10.38 -20.45
CA HIS A 174 -9.82 -11.72 -19.89
C HIS A 174 -8.42 -12.25 -19.56
N LEU A 175 -7.96 -12.01 -18.33
CA LEU A 175 -6.64 -12.41 -17.86
C LEU A 175 -6.71 -13.69 -17.03
N THR A 176 -5.73 -14.58 -17.22
CA THR A 176 -5.48 -15.67 -16.27
C THR A 176 -4.92 -15.11 -14.96
N LYS A 177 -4.90 -15.91 -13.89
CA LYS A 177 -4.34 -15.50 -12.59
C LYS A 177 -2.91 -14.98 -12.70
N THR A 178 -2.07 -15.66 -13.50
CA THR A 178 -0.67 -15.26 -13.71
C THR A 178 -0.54 -13.97 -14.53
N GLU A 179 -1.34 -13.83 -15.60
CA GLU A 179 -1.34 -12.60 -16.40
C GLU A 179 -1.85 -11.40 -15.59
N PHE A 180 -2.83 -11.60 -14.72
CA PHE A 180 -3.33 -10.58 -13.82
C PHE A 180 -2.24 -10.13 -12.84
N ALA A 181 -1.55 -11.08 -12.18
CA ALA A 181 -0.45 -10.78 -11.27
C ALA A 181 0.71 -10.06 -11.97
N LEU A 182 1.04 -10.45 -13.21
CA LEU A 182 2.02 -9.74 -14.03
C LEU A 182 1.60 -8.31 -14.35
N LEU A 183 0.34 -8.12 -14.76
CA LEU A 183 -0.19 -6.79 -15.07
C LEU A 183 -0.19 -5.91 -13.82
N GLU A 184 -0.62 -6.43 -12.68
CA GLU A 184 -0.57 -5.74 -11.40
C GLU A 184 0.85 -5.32 -11.04
N LEU A 185 1.84 -6.23 -11.15
CA LEU A 185 3.24 -5.93 -10.87
C LEU A 185 3.75 -4.78 -11.75
N PHE A 186 3.45 -4.79 -13.04
CA PHE A 186 3.85 -3.72 -13.94
C PHE A 186 3.15 -2.40 -13.65
N LEU A 187 1.85 -2.42 -13.38
CA LEU A 187 1.07 -1.24 -13.05
C LEU A 187 1.45 -0.60 -11.72
N ARG A 188 1.99 -1.39 -10.79
CA ARG A 188 2.57 -0.88 -9.54
C ARG A 188 3.98 -0.30 -9.72
N ASN A 189 4.63 -0.54 -10.88
CA ASN A 189 5.99 -0.10 -11.17
C ASN A 189 6.09 0.59 -12.56
N PRO A 190 5.27 1.61 -12.87
CA PRO A 190 5.29 2.27 -14.16
C PRO A 190 6.64 2.98 -14.38
N GLY A 191 7.19 2.89 -15.58
CA GLY A 191 8.47 3.48 -15.95
C GLY A 191 9.71 2.79 -15.39
N ARG A 192 9.56 1.88 -14.43
CA ARG A 192 10.67 1.14 -13.84
C ARG A 192 10.97 -0.12 -14.65
N VAL A 193 12.25 -0.35 -14.95
CA VAL A 193 12.70 -1.61 -15.56
C VAL A 193 12.73 -2.69 -14.47
N LEU A 194 11.97 -3.75 -14.68
CA LEU A 194 11.96 -4.93 -13.81
C LEU A 194 12.80 -6.02 -14.45
N SER A 195 13.78 -6.55 -13.71
CA SER A 195 14.58 -7.68 -14.17
C SER A 195 13.76 -8.96 -14.24
N ARG A 196 14.24 -9.97 -14.99
CA ARG A 196 13.58 -11.28 -15.04
C ARG A 196 13.45 -11.91 -13.67
N THR A 197 14.51 -11.89 -12.88
CA THR A 197 14.54 -12.42 -11.50
C THR A 197 13.50 -11.74 -10.62
N GLN A 198 13.43 -10.41 -10.63
CA GLN A 198 12.42 -9.66 -9.87
C GLN A 198 11.00 -10.04 -10.25
N ILE A 199 10.73 -10.23 -11.55
CA ILE A 199 9.40 -10.62 -12.03
C ILE A 199 9.07 -12.04 -11.58
N PHE A 200 10.01 -13.00 -11.71
CA PHE A 200 9.79 -14.38 -11.30
C PHE A 200 9.55 -14.49 -9.79
N GLU A 201 10.39 -13.87 -8.98
CA GLU A 201 10.22 -13.84 -7.53
C GLU A 201 8.88 -13.23 -7.10
N SER A 202 8.47 -12.12 -7.73
CA SER A 202 7.22 -11.43 -7.39
C SER A 202 5.98 -12.19 -7.77
N VAL A 203 5.96 -12.88 -8.92
CA VAL A 203 4.76 -13.52 -9.48
C VAL A 203 4.67 -15.00 -9.10
N TRP A 204 5.81 -15.71 -9.06
CA TRP A 204 5.84 -17.15 -8.79
C TRP A 204 6.50 -17.52 -7.45
N GLY A 205 7.15 -16.57 -6.77
CA GLY A 205 7.81 -16.80 -5.49
C GLY A 205 9.22 -17.40 -5.59
N TYR A 206 9.68 -17.73 -6.80
CA TYR A 206 11.02 -18.29 -7.05
C TYR A 206 11.48 -17.98 -8.49
N ASP A 207 12.81 -18.02 -8.72
CA ASP A 207 13.40 -17.86 -10.04
C ASP A 207 13.63 -19.24 -10.68
N PHE A 208 13.08 -19.45 -11.86
CA PHE A 208 13.26 -20.68 -12.65
C PHE A 208 14.63 -20.79 -13.32
N GLY A 209 15.51 -19.83 -13.09
CA GLY A 209 16.83 -19.76 -13.71
C GLY A 209 16.82 -19.16 -15.14
N PRO A 210 18.02 -18.95 -15.70
CA PRO A 210 18.20 -18.21 -16.97
C PRO A 210 17.58 -18.91 -18.20
N GLU A 211 17.39 -20.21 -18.16
CA GLU A 211 16.88 -20.99 -19.29
C GLU A 211 15.34 -21.04 -19.37
N SER A 212 14.63 -20.53 -18.38
CA SER A 212 13.17 -20.53 -18.39
C SER A 212 12.60 -19.52 -19.38
N ASN A 213 12.03 -19.98 -20.47
CA ASN A 213 11.34 -19.15 -21.46
C ASN A 213 9.89 -18.79 -21.08
N GLY A 214 9.42 -19.25 -19.90
CA GLY A 214 8.03 -19.07 -19.48
C GLY A 214 7.59 -17.60 -19.42
N LEU A 215 8.44 -16.70 -18.90
CA LEU A 215 8.12 -15.28 -18.79
C LEU A 215 7.84 -14.63 -20.15
N TRP A 216 8.64 -14.95 -21.20
CA TRP A 216 8.45 -14.40 -22.54
C TRP A 216 7.06 -14.75 -23.11
N VAL A 217 6.59 -15.98 -22.87
CA VAL A 217 5.27 -16.45 -23.31
C VAL A 217 4.16 -15.64 -22.63
N TYR A 218 4.21 -15.46 -21.31
CA TYR A 218 3.22 -14.68 -20.56
C TYR A 218 3.21 -13.20 -20.96
N ILE A 219 4.39 -12.61 -21.15
CA ILE A 219 4.52 -11.23 -21.68
C ILE A 219 3.89 -11.14 -23.08
N GLY A 220 4.11 -12.13 -23.91
CA GLY A 220 3.50 -12.20 -25.26
C GLY A 220 1.97 -12.26 -25.21
N TYR A 221 1.42 -13.08 -24.32
CA TYR A 221 -0.03 -13.17 -24.14
C TYR A 221 -0.62 -11.88 -23.59
N LEU A 222 0.04 -11.29 -22.57
CA LEU A 222 -0.41 -10.05 -21.96
C LEU A 222 -0.41 -8.90 -22.98
N ARG A 223 0.67 -8.74 -23.77
CA ARG A 223 0.73 -7.76 -24.87
C ARG A 223 -0.40 -7.92 -25.87
N ARG A 224 -0.70 -9.16 -26.28
CA ARG A 224 -1.78 -9.44 -27.22
C ARG A 224 -3.14 -9.07 -26.67
N LYS A 225 -3.40 -9.39 -25.40
CA LYS A 225 -4.67 -9.07 -24.73
C LYS A 225 -4.85 -7.58 -24.50
N MET A 226 -3.77 -6.88 -24.17
CA MET A 226 -3.81 -5.43 -24.02
C MET A 226 -3.93 -4.68 -25.35
N GLY A 227 -3.43 -5.25 -26.46
CA GLY A 227 -3.47 -4.60 -27.78
C GLY A 227 -2.45 -3.47 -27.95
N GLU A 228 -2.66 -2.63 -28.98
CA GLU A 228 -1.77 -1.50 -29.27
C GLU A 228 -2.29 -0.19 -28.64
N PRO A 229 -1.41 0.79 -28.36
CA PRO A 229 0.06 0.70 -28.43
C PRO A 229 0.61 -0.24 -27.36
N ARG A 230 1.78 -0.86 -27.65
CA ARG A 230 2.46 -1.79 -26.72
C ARG A 230 3.04 -1.05 -25.52
N LEU A 231 2.39 -1.18 -24.38
CA LEU A 231 2.83 -0.52 -23.15
C LEU A 231 3.96 -1.29 -22.43
N ILE A 232 3.97 -2.63 -22.48
CA ILE A 232 5.07 -3.42 -21.93
C ILE A 232 6.17 -3.52 -22.99
N GLN A 233 7.31 -2.95 -22.70
CA GLN A 233 8.48 -2.93 -23.60
C GLN A 233 9.60 -3.83 -23.07
N THR A 234 10.38 -4.41 -23.98
CA THR A 234 11.56 -5.21 -23.65
C THR A 234 12.79 -4.31 -23.59
N VAL A 235 13.50 -4.34 -22.46
CA VAL A 235 14.81 -3.76 -22.32
C VAL A 235 15.84 -4.88 -22.49
N ARG A 236 16.50 -4.92 -23.67
CA ARG A 236 17.39 -6.01 -24.06
C ARG A 236 18.47 -6.24 -22.99
N GLY A 237 18.65 -7.49 -22.60
CA GLY A 237 19.67 -7.92 -21.62
C GLY A 237 19.31 -7.60 -20.16
N ILE A 238 18.22 -6.85 -19.87
CA ILE A 238 17.86 -6.42 -18.52
C ILE A 238 16.50 -6.99 -18.09
N GLY A 239 15.42 -6.72 -18.86
CA GLY A 239 14.09 -7.15 -18.45
C GLY A 239 12.97 -6.45 -19.21
N TYR A 240 11.93 -6.02 -18.49
CA TYR A 240 10.74 -5.41 -19.07
C TYR A 240 10.34 -4.15 -18.31
N VAL A 241 9.66 -3.23 -18.99
CA VAL A 241 9.16 -1.98 -18.43
C VAL A 241 7.76 -1.68 -18.98
N LEU A 242 6.87 -1.20 -18.12
CA LEU A 242 5.58 -0.63 -18.53
C LEU A 242 5.74 0.88 -18.68
N ARG A 243 5.52 1.39 -19.89
CA ARG A 243 5.54 2.84 -20.19
C ARG A 243 4.76 3.15 -21.46
N GLU A 244 4.33 4.40 -21.61
CA GLU A 244 3.77 4.88 -22.86
C GLU A 244 4.85 4.98 -23.95
N GLN A 245 4.46 4.79 -25.20
CA GLN A 245 5.33 5.11 -26.32
C GLN A 245 5.31 6.62 -26.50
N THR A 246 6.46 7.24 -26.37
CA THR A 246 6.66 8.64 -26.72
C THR A 246 6.77 8.80 -28.23
#